data_8d30964e578cae1a2e5f59477e325e70
#
_entry.id   8d30964e578cae1a2e5f59477e325e70
#
_cell.length_a   1.000
_cell.length_b   1.000
_cell.length_c   1.000
_cell.angle_alpha   90.00
_cell.angle_beta   90.00
_cell.angle_gamma   90.00
#
_symmetry.space_group_name_H-M   'P 1'
#
loop_
_entity.id
_entity.type
_entity.pdbx_description
1 polymer ?
#
loop_
_entity_poly.entity_id
_entity_poly.type
_entity_poly.pdbx_seq_one_letter_code
_entity_poly.pdbx_strand_id
1 'polypeptide(L)'
;MIEKNKTKSNNMENINPDGAVKRGYLKENMRIFTLNSIEESDIPPHYHEFHKIIFFSSGKLEYNIEGNTYRLLPGDILIIPAFFIHQPIIGEKIPYKRSVIWISTAAADNLGIGEMFSRPGIPGRNEESAPVDPLMRDVIMYINDNLSENLTIEHICERFYISRTRLIARFREVTGTTPHQYIIQKRIILAARYMEEKNNAAQAGLKAGFSNYSASYRAFVREYGISPRDY
;
A
#
# COMPACT_ATOMS: atom_id res chain seq x y z
N MET A 1 -18.82 33.80 -21.57
CA MET A 1 -19.62 32.66 -21.08
C MET A 1 -18.69 31.47 -21.06
N ILE A 2 -18.01 31.24 -19.94
CA ILE A 2 -17.00 30.17 -19.79
C ILE A 2 -17.66 29.08 -18.95
N GLU A 3 -17.98 27.97 -19.62
CA GLU A 3 -18.56 26.80 -18.98
C GLU A 3 -17.59 26.24 -17.93
N LYS A 4 -18.02 26.24 -16.69
CA LYS A 4 -17.39 25.54 -15.60
C LYS A 4 -17.63 24.04 -15.77
N ASN A 5 -16.70 23.35 -16.44
CA ASN A 5 -16.66 21.88 -16.39
C ASN A 5 -16.35 21.43 -14.96
N LYS A 6 -17.41 21.16 -14.21
CA LYS A 6 -17.34 20.34 -13.00
C LYS A 6 -17.09 18.91 -13.41
N THR A 7 -15.83 18.54 -13.60
CA THR A 7 -15.44 17.14 -13.67
C THR A 7 -15.63 16.56 -12.28
N LYS A 8 -16.78 15.94 -12.07
CA LYS A 8 -17.00 15.08 -10.89
C LYS A 8 -15.93 13.98 -10.92
N SER A 9 -14.99 14.05 -10.00
CA SER A 9 -14.05 12.99 -9.70
C SER A 9 -14.84 11.81 -9.10
N ASN A 10 -15.40 10.97 -9.96
CA ASN A 10 -16.03 9.72 -9.57
C ASN A 10 -14.99 8.60 -9.69
N ASN A 11 -13.97 8.63 -8.87
CA ASN A 11 -13.15 7.47 -8.51
C ASN A 11 -12.67 7.68 -7.07
N MET A 12 -13.62 7.88 -6.18
CA MET A 12 -13.36 7.72 -4.76
C MET A 12 -13.03 6.25 -4.51
N GLU A 13 -11.88 6.04 -3.92
CA GLU A 13 -11.58 4.84 -3.16
C GLU A 13 -12.80 4.56 -2.28
N ASN A 14 -13.54 3.54 -2.62
CA ASN A 14 -14.71 3.12 -1.86
C ASN A 14 -14.21 2.55 -0.53
N ILE A 15 -14.20 3.32 0.52
CA ILE A 15 -13.88 2.89 1.88
C ILE A 15 -15.03 2.03 2.39
N ASN A 16 -14.74 0.82 2.80
CA ASN A 16 -15.71 -0.04 3.46
C ASN A 16 -15.88 0.43 4.92
N PRO A 17 -17.10 0.57 5.47
CA PRO A 17 -17.34 1.06 6.83
C PRO A 17 -16.63 0.25 7.93
N ASP A 18 -16.17 -0.96 7.63
CA ASP A 18 -15.45 -1.84 8.58
C ASP A 18 -13.93 -1.63 8.61
N GLY A 19 -13.40 -0.53 8.02
CA GLY A 19 -11.96 -0.24 8.01
C GLY A 19 -11.12 -1.15 7.13
N ALA A 20 -11.75 -1.93 6.24
CA ALA A 20 -11.03 -2.74 5.26
C ALA A 20 -10.41 -1.85 4.18
N VAL A 21 -9.12 -2.04 3.95
CA VAL A 21 -8.36 -1.37 2.88
C VAL A 21 -8.99 -1.73 1.54
N LYS A 22 -9.50 -0.74 0.82
CA LYS A 22 -10.00 -0.97 -0.53
C LYS A 22 -8.89 -0.86 -1.55
N ARG A 23 -8.92 -1.80 -2.47
CA ARG A 23 -8.01 -1.92 -3.58
C ARG A 23 -8.41 -1.00 -4.73
N GLY A 24 -7.46 -0.23 -5.26
CA GLY A 24 -7.63 0.47 -6.52
C GLY A 24 -7.29 -0.44 -7.69
N TYR A 25 -8.18 -0.53 -8.67
CA TYR A 25 -7.94 -1.22 -9.93
C TYR A 25 -7.62 -0.21 -11.02
N LEU A 26 -6.62 -0.51 -11.82
CA LEU A 26 -6.34 0.23 -13.04
C LEU A 26 -6.80 -0.63 -14.23
N LYS A 27 -7.88 -0.21 -14.90
CA LYS A 27 -8.40 -0.89 -16.11
C LYS A 27 -7.58 -0.58 -17.36
N GLU A 28 -6.74 0.42 -17.29
CA GLU A 28 -5.91 0.95 -18.36
C GLU A 28 -4.44 0.64 -18.07
N ASN A 29 -3.59 0.63 -19.09
CA ASN A 29 -2.15 0.46 -18.89
C ASN A 29 -1.53 1.61 -18.10
N MET A 30 -2.05 2.83 -18.28
CA MET A 30 -1.56 4.03 -17.60
C MET A 30 -2.66 5.08 -17.48
N ARG A 31 -2.63 5.85 -16.40
CA ARG A 31 -3.50 7.01 -16.16
C ARG A 31 -2.70 8.17 -15.60
N ILE A 32 -2.93 9.37 -16.14
CA ILE A 32 -2.27 10.61 -15.66
C ILE A 32 -3.35 11.60 -15.28
N PHE A 33 -3.21 12.24 -14.12
CA PHE A 33 -4.11 13.31 -13.69
C PHE A 33 -3.41 14.27 -12.72
N THR A 34 -3.94 15.47 -12.60
CA THR A 34 -3.46 16.48 -11.66
C THR A 34 -4.53 16.75 -10.62
N LEU A 35 -4.12 16.80 -9.38
CA LEU A 35 -4.96 17.12 -8.23
C LEU A 35 -4.51 18.44 -7.64
N ASN A 36 -5.51 19.29 -7.35
CA ASN A 36 -5.35 20.50 -6.59
C ASN A 36 -6.38 20.42 -5.45
N SER A 37 -5.94 20.08 -4.27
CA SER A 37 -6.82 19.80 -3.14
C SER A 37 -6.54 20.74 -1.97
N ILE A 38 -7.60 21.14 -1.29
CA ILE A 38 -7.55 21.89 -0.04
C ILE A 38 -8.08 21.03 1.12
N GLU A 39 -8.68 19.88 0.79
CA GLU A 39 -9.40 19.06 1.73
C GLU A 39 -8.45 18.20 2.57
N GLU A 40 -8.65 18.26 3.89
CA GLU A 40 -8.22 17.22 4.81
C GLU A 40 -9.04 15.96 4.46
N SER A 41 -8.41 15.01 3.79
CA SER A 41 -9.00 13.68 3.69
C SER A 41 -8.20 12.75 4.57
N ASP A 42 -8.84 12.21 5.58
CA ASP A 42 -8.27 11.08 6.34
C ASP A 42 -8.36 9.84 5.47
N ILE A 43 -7.37 9.70 4.59
CA ILE A 43 -7.25 8.54 3.71
C ILE A 43 -6.59 7.44 4.52
N PRO A 44 -7.29 6.34 4.82
CA PRO A 44 -6.69 5.24 5.58
C PRO A 44 -5.56 4.57 4.79
N PRO A 45 -4.69 3.81 5.46
CA PRO A 45 -3.69 2.99 4.81
C PRO A 45 -4.32 2.05 3.79
N HIS A 46 -3.77 2.04 2.57
CA HIS A 46 -4.27 1.25 1.46
C HIS A 46 -3.15 0.88 0.48
N TYR A 47 -3.44 -0.02 -0.44
CA TYR A 47 -2.53 -0.36 -1.53
C TYR A 47 -3.27 -0.43 -2.88
N HIS A 48 -2.50 -0.46 -3.96
CA HIS A 48 -2.99 -0.63 -5.33
C HIS A 48 -2.21 -1.73 -6.04
N GLU A 49 -2.79 -2.33 -7.07
CA GLU A 49 -2.12 -3.29 -7.96
C GLU A 49 -1.27 -2.64 -9.05
N PHE A 50 -1.23 -1.34 -9.07
CA PHE A 50 -0.46 -0.53 -10.01
C PHE A 50 0.58 0.30 -9.28
N HIS A 51 1.63 0.67 -9.99
CA HIS A 51 2.61 1.62 -9.51
C HIS A 51 2.05 3.04 -9.54
N LYS A 52 2.51 3.87 -8.60
CA LYS A 52 2.14 5.28 -8.52
C LYS A 52 3.39 6.13 -8.53
N ILE A 53 3.42 7.12 -9.42
CA ILE A 53 4.45 8.16 -9.43
C ILE A 53 3.76 9.48 -9.13
N ILE A 54 4.27 10.22 -8.15
CA ILE A 54 3.70 11.49 -7.70
C ILE A 54 4.72 12.58 -7.97
N PHE A 55 4.35 13.53 -8.80
CA PHE A 55 5.08 14.78 -9.01
C PHE A 55 4.49 15.84 -8.09
N PHE A 56 5.22 16.22 -7.07
CA PHE A 56 4.74 17.17 -6.08
C PHE A 56 5.11 18.60 -6.49
N SER A 57 4.11 19.47 -6.69
CA SER A 57 4.32 20.81 -7.23
C SER A 57 4.31 21.90 -6.16
N SER A 58 3.44 21.79 -5.15
CA SER A 58 3.34 22.80 -4.08
C SER A 58 2.55 22.31 -2.89
N GLY A 59 2.72 22.98 -1.73
CA GLY A 59 2.04 22.71 -0.48
C GLY A 59 2.90 21.92 0.50
N LYS A 60 2.22 21.15 1.39
CA LYS A 60 2.86 20.30 2.38
C LYS A 60 2.20 18.92 2.34
N LEU A 61 2.96 17.90 2.12
CA LEU A 61 2.46 16.54 1.99
C LEU A 61 3.54 15.56 2.47
N GLU A 62 3.11 14.61 3.28
CA GLU A 62 3.92 13.47 3.67
C GLU A 62 3.24 12.17 3.25
N TYR A 63 4.00 11.14 3.06
CA TYR A 63 3.50 9.78 2.83
C TYR A 63 4.13 8.83 3.84
N ASN A 64 3.32 8.05 4.50
CA ASN A 64 3.80 6.84 5.17
C ASN A 64 3.72 5.68 4.17
N ILE A 65 4.81 4.99 3.93
CA ILE A 65 4.88 3.80 3.08
C ILE A 65 5.57 2.70 3.86
N GLU A 66 4.82 1.69 4.29
CA GLU A 66 5.32 0.56 5.07
C GLU A 66 6.19 0.99 6.26
N GLY A 67 5.75 2.01 6.99
CA GLY A 67 6.42 2.52 8.19
C GLY A 67 7.52 3.54 7.96
N ASN A 68 7.84 3.87 6.72
CA ASN A 68 8.77 4.94 6.39
C ASN A 68 7.98 6.21 6.00
N THR A 69 8.36 7.36 6.55
CA THR A 69 7.71 8.64 6.24
C THR A 69 8.53 9.41 5.23
N TYR A 70 7.89 9.77 4.12
CA TYR A 70 8.45 10.54 3.02
C TYR A 70 7.85 11.95 3.03
N ARG A 71 8.62 12.94 3.46
CA ARG A 71 8.23 14.35 3.40
C ARG A 71 8.54 14.91 2.02
N LEU A 72 7.51 15.37 1.30
CA LEU A 72 7.66 15.91 -0.05
C LEU A 72 7.95 17.41 -0.02
N LEU A 73 8.90 17.82 -0.83
CA LEU A 73 9.19 19.21 -1.15
C LEU A 73 8.74 19.51 -2.60
N PRO A 74 8.35 20.75 -2.92
CA PRO A 74 8.03 21.12 -4.30
C PRO A 74 9.15 20.74 -5.28
N GLY A 75 8.79 20.01 -6.32
CA GLY A 75 9.72 19.45 -7.31
C GLY A 75 10.07 17.97 -7.08
N ASP A 76 9.71 17.39 -5.94
CA ASP A 76 9.97 15.98 -5.67
C ASP A 76 9.12 15.06 -6.54
N ILE A 77 9.69 13.90 -6.84
CA ILE A 77 9.03 12.77 -7.45
C ILE A 77 9.00 11.63 -6.41
N LEU A 78 7.83 11.22 -5.96
CA LEU A 78 7.69 10.05 -5.09
C LEU A 78 7.26 8.83 -5.90
N ILE A 79 7.99 7.74 -5.76
CA ILE A 79 7.67 6.45 -6.36
C ILE A 79 7.07 5.54 -5.30
N ILE A 80 5.88 5.02 -5.58
CA ILE A 80 5.19 4.02 -4.74
C ILE A 80 4.98 2.79 -5.60
N PRO A 81 5.70 1.70 -5.33
CA PRO A 81 5.50 0.45 -6.06
C PRO A 81 4.11 -0.13 -5.87
N ALA A 82 3.64 -0.93 -6.82
CA ALA A 82 2.43 -1.72 -6.67
C ALA A 82 2.49 -2.58 -5.39
N PHE A 83 1.36 -2.78 -4.75
CA PHE A 83 1.20 -3.61 -3.55
C PHE A 83 1.87 -3.09 -2.25
N PHE A 84 2.50 -1.91 -2.28
CA PHE A 84 3.02 -1.27 -1.07
C PHE A 84 1.89 -0.56 -0.32
N ILE A 85 1.72 -0.90 0.97
CA ILE A 85 0.75 -0.23 1.83
C ILE A 85 1.24 1.18 2.11
N HIS A 86 0.42 2.17 1.77
CA HIS A 86 0.77 3.56 1.92
C HIS A 86 -0.42 4.42 2.36
N GLN A 87 -0.09 5.55 2.97
CA GLN A 87 -1.06 6.53 3.45
C GLN A 87 -0.52 7.95 3.23
N PRO A 88 -1.24 8.84 2.54
CA PRO A 88 -0.92 10.26 2.57
C PRO A 88 -1.24 10.84 3.96
N ILE A 89 -0.33 11.63 4.50
CA ILE A 89 -0.49 12.36 5.77
C ILE A 89 -0.62 13.84 5.43
N ILE A 90 -1.84 14.35 5.56
CA ILE A 90 -2.19 15.73 5.25
C ILE A 90 -2.44 16.44 6.57
N GLY A 91 -1.43 17.14 7.11
CA GLY A 91 -1.46 17.69 8.47
C GLY A 91 -2.08 19.07 8.63
N GLU A 92 -2.32 19.80 7.56
CA GLU A 92 -2.84 21.19 7.61
C GLU A 92 -3.71 21.47 6.39
N LYS A 93 -4.71 22.37 6.52
CA LYS A 93 -5.56 22.84 5.39
C LYS A 93 -4.79 23.77 4.44
N ILE A 94 -3.61 23.35 4.02
CA ILE A 94 -2.79 24.06 3.06
C ILE A 94 -3.08 23.47 1.68
N PRO A 95 -3.43 24.32 0.68
CA PRO A 95 -3.58 23.84 -0.69
C PRO A 95 -2.32 23.13 -1.16
N TYR A 96 -2.49 21.92 -1.67
CA TYR A 96 -1.37 21.18 -2.26
C TYR A 96 -1.69 20.75 -3.68
N LYS A 97 -0.68 20.80 -4.55
CA LYS A 97 -0.79 20.44 -5.95
C LYS A 97 0.17 19.32 -6.30
N ARG A 98 -0.36 18.30 -6.94
CA ARG A 98 0.40 17.13 -7.41
C ARG A 98 -0.13 16.63 -8.74
N SER A 99 0.74 16.12 -9.59
CA SER A 99 0.38 15.29 -10.73
C SER A 99 0.70 13.84 -10.40
N VAL A 100 -0.19 12.92 -10.76
CA VAL A 100 -0.07 11.51 -10.43
C VAL A 100 -0.12 10.69 -11.70
N ILE A 101 0.81 9.76 -11.84
CA ILE A 101 0.79 8.72 -12.85
C ILE A 101 0.50 7.39 -12.15
N TRP A 102 -0.51 6.71 -12.61
CA TRP A 102 -0.77 5.29 -12.32
C TRP A 102 -0.31 4.48 -13.52
N ILE A 103 0.47 3.43 -13.30
CA ILE A 103 0.97 2.54 -14.34
C ILE A 103 0.82 1.08 -13.89
N SER A 104 0.23 0.23 -14.72
CA SER A 104 0.13 -1.20 -14.43
C SER A 104 1.51 -1.85 -14.39
N THR A 105 1.66 -2.92 -13.61
CA THR A 105 2.93 -3.66 -13.54
C THR A 105 3.35 -4.15 -14.93
N ALA A 106 2.42 -4.72 -15.69
CA ALA A 106 2.68 -5.16 -17.06
C ALA A 106 3.14 -4.03 -17.99
N ALA A 107 2.55 -2.83 -17.87
CA ALA A 107 2.98 -1.69 -18.68
C ALA A 107 4.37 -1.21 -18.28
N ALA A 108 4.70 -1.20 -17.01
CA ALA A 108 6.03 -0.83 -16.52
C ALA A 108 7.10 -1.81 -17.03
N ASP A 109 6.82 -3.11 -17.02
CA ASP A 109 7.71 -4.16 -17.52
C ASP A 109 7.89 -4.02 -19.05
N ASN A 110 6.81 -3.83 -19.79
CA ASN A 110 6.86 -3.64 -21.25
C ASN A 110 7.65 -2.39 -21.68
N LEU A 111 7.67 -1.36 -20.83
CA LEU A 111 8.46 -0.15 -21.05
C LEU A 111 9.92 -0.28 -20.57
N GLY A 112 10.29 -1.39 -19.95
CA GLY A 112 11.62 -1.62 -19.40
C GLY A 112 11.95 -0.76 -18.17
N ILE A 113 10.93 -0.24 -17.48
CA ILE A 113 11.09 0.61 -16.30
C ILE A 113 10.69 -0.10 -14.98
N GLY A 114 10.48 -1.42 -15.02
CA GLY A 114 10.06 -2.21 -13.85
C GLY A 114 11.00 -2.05 -12.65
N GLU A 115 12.31 -1.94 -12.88
CA GLU A 115 13.29 -1.76 -11.80
C GLU A 115 13.11 -0.45 -11.00
N MET A 116 12.54 0.60 -11.59
CA MET A 116 12.23 1.84 -10.87
C MET A 116 11.28 1.60 -9.70
N PHE A 117 10.52 0.52 -9.75
CA PHE A 117 9.52 0.15 -8.77
C PHE A 117 9.97 -0.97 -7.82
N SER A 118 11.27 -1.24 -7.73
CA SER A 118 11.82 -2.24 -6.80
C SER A 118 11.64 -1.84 -5.34
N ARG A 119 11.63 -0.54 -5.06
CA ARG A 119 11.42 0.03 -3.72
C ARG A 119 10.74 1.40 -3.79
N PRO A 120 9.99 1.80 -2.74
CA PRO A 120 9.48 3.17 -2.66
C PRO A 120 10.61 4.17 -2.44
N GLY A 121 10.39 5.42 -2.85
CA GLY A 121 11.39 6.46 -2.56
C GLY A 121 11.26 7.71 -3.41
N ILE A 122 12.10 8.69 -3.10
CA ILE A 122 12.29 9.93 -3.86
C ILE A 122 13.64 9.82 -4.58
N PRO A 123 13.66 9.64 -5.92
CA PRO A 123 14.90 9.50 -6.68
C PRO A 123 15.84 10.70 -6.45
N GLY A 124 17.13 10.40 -6.25
CA GLY A 124 18.15 11.43 -6.02
C GLY A 124 18.21 11.98 -4.60
N ARG A 125 17.30 11.58 -3.71
CA ARG A 125 17.43 11.79 -2.27
C ARG A 125 18.00 10.53 -1.63
N ASN A 126 19.15 10.67 -0.98
CA ASN A 126 19.57 9.68 0.00
C ASN A 126 18.65 9.85 1.21
N GLU A 127 17.59 9.07 1.24
CA GLU A 127 16.64 9.10 2.34
C GLU A 127 17.26 8.42 3.56
N GLU A 128 18.03 9.19 4.30
CA GLU A 128 18.07 9.06 5.74
C GLU A 128 16.91 9.86 6.35
N SER A 129 15.67 9.66 5.88
CA SER A 129 14.56 9.92 6.79
C SER A 129 14.64 8.82 7.82
N ALA A 130 15.22 9.15 8.98
CA ALA A 130 15.29 8.24 10.09
C ALA A 130 13.90 7.61 10.24
N PRO A 131 13.79 6.27 10.27
CA PRO A 131 12.49 5.63 10.42
C PRO A 131 11.83 6.19 11.66
N VAL A 132 10.56 6.56 11.57
CA VAL A 132 9.76 7.07 12.68
C VAL A 132 9.88 6.16 13.90
N ASP A 133 10.05 4.87 13.65
CA ASP A 133 10.28 3.85 14.65
C ASP A 133 11.19 2.75 14.09
N PRO A 134 12.50 2.74 14.42
CA PRO A 134 13.44 1.72 13.94
C PRO A 134 13.02 0.29 14.28
N LEU A 135 12.47 0.07 15.47
CA LEU A 135 12.00 -1.26 15.87
C LEU A 135 10.82 -1.72 14.99
N MET A 136 9.88 -0.83 14.72
CA MET A 136 8.73 -1.17 13.85
C MET A 136 9.16 -1.37 12.40
N ARG A 137 10.14 -0.63 11.91
CA ARG A 137 10.76 -0.90 10.61
C ARG A 137 11.29 -2.33 10.54
N ASP A 138 12.07 -2.74 11.53
CA ASP A 138 12.67 -4.07 11.57
C ASP A 138 11.59 -5.16 11.71
N VAL A 139 10.52 -4.90 12.46
CA VAL A 139 9.34 -5.79 12.55
C VAL A 139 8.65 -5.90 11.18
N ILE A 140 8.44 -4.80 10.46
CA ILE A 140 7.81 -4.80 9.14
C ILE A 140 8.66 -5.57 8.13
N MET A 141 9.96 -5.34 8.10
CA MET A 141 10.89 -6.08 7.24
C MET A 141 10.83 -7.58 7.54
N TYR A 142 10.90 -7.95 8.82
CA TYR A 142 10.80 -9.34 9.23
C TYR A 142 9.47 -9.98 8.81
N ILE A 143 8.36 -9.29 8.96
CA ILE A 143 7.06 -9.78 8.49
C ILE A 143 7.08 -10.02 6.97
N ASN A 144 7.58 -9.07 6.19
CA ASN A 144 7.61 -9.16 4.72
C ASN A 144 8.49 -10.32 4.24
N ASP A 145 9.62 -10.56 4.91
CA ASP A 145 10.56 -11.63 4.57
C ASP A 145 10.04 -13.04 4.96
N ASN A 146 9.07 -13.11 5.89
CA ASN A 146 8.62 -14.38 6.47
C ASN A 146 7.11 -14.65 6.26
N LEU A 147 6.48 -14.01 5.28
CA LEU A 147 5.03 -14.14 5.04
C LEU A 147 4.57 -15.58 4.83
N SER A 148 5.37 -16.38 4.15
CA SER A 148 5.07 -17.79 3.82
C SER A 148 5.25 -18.74 5.00
N GLU A 149 5.90 -18.28 6.07
CA GLU A 149 6.19 -19.07 7.24
C GLU A 149 5.03 -19.08 8.26
N ASN A 150 5.14 -19.90 9.30
CA ASN A 150 4.18 -19.88 10.41
C ASN A 150 4.39 -18.64 11.30
N LEU A 151 4.01 -17.49 10.77
CA LEU A 151 4.20 -16.19 11.40
C LEU A 151 3.03 -15.87 12.35
N THR A 152 3.28 -15.90 13.65
CA THR A 152 2.31 -15.54 14.69
C THR A 152 2.71 -14.24 15.39
N ILE A 153 1.73 -13.58 16.02
CA ILE A 153 2.00 -12.36 16.80
C ILE A 153 2.89 -12.67 17.98
N GLU A 154 2.69 -13.84 18.62
CA GLU A 154 3.49 -14.32 19.74
C GLU A 154 4.96 -14.47 19.33
N HIS A 155 5.22 -15.10 18.19
CA HIS A 155 6.57 -15.26 17.65
C HIS A 155 7.26 -13.92 17.37
N ILE A 156 6.52 -12.94 16.84
CA ILE A 156 7.05 -11.57 16.63
C ILE A 156 7.39 -10.92 17.98
N CYS A 157 6.51 -11.07 18.98
CA CYS A 157 6.74 -10.54 20.32
C CYS A 157 8.00 -11.11 20.97
N GLU A 158 8.20 -12.42 20.88
CA GLU A 158 9.38 -13.13 21.41
C GLU A 158 10.66 -12.67 20.70
N ARG A 159 10.64 -12.64 19.37
CA ARG A 159 11.81 -12.28 18.56
C ARG A 159 12.30 -10.86 18.80
N PHE A 160 11.37 -9.91 18.96
CA PHE A 160 11.70 -8.50 19.14
C PHE A 160 11.63 -8.01 20.59
N TYR A 161 11.46 -8.93 21.54
CA TYR A 161 11.38 -8.62 22.98
C TYR A 161 10.39 -7.51 23.30
N ILE A 162 9.19 -7.56 22.66
CA ILE A 162 8.13 -6.59 22.82
C ILE A 162 6.82 -7.26 23.29
N SER A 163 6.12 -6.64 24.23
CA SER A 163 4.81 -7.15 24.64
C SER A 163 3.76 -6.98 23.52
N ARG A 164 2.78 -7.88 23.46
CA ARG A 164 1.71 -7.87 22.45
C ARG A 164 0.97 -6.53 22.39
N THR A 165 0.64 -5.96 23.54
CA THR A 165 -0.05 -4.66 23.60
C THR A 165 0.79 -3.55 23.01
N ARG A 166 2.09 -3.51 23.34
CA ARG A 166 3.01 -2.50 22.84
C ARG A 166 3.28 -2.67 21.35
N LEU A 167 3.42 -3.91 20.88
CA LEU A 167 3.56 -4.20 19.44
C LEU A 167 2.36 -3.68 18.67
N ILE A 168 1.14 -4.02 19.08
CA ILE A 168 -0.08 -3.60 18.37
C ILE A 168 -0.21 -2.07 18.35
N ALA A 169 0.04 -1.39 19.47
CA ALA A 169 -0.06 0.06 19.57
C ALA A 169 0.94 0.76 18.64
N ARG A 170 2.23 0.44 18.76
CA ARG A 170 3.30 1.05 17.95
C ARG A 170 3.18 0.72 16.47
N PHE A 171 2.84 -0.54 16.15
CA PHE A 171 2.64 -0.94 14.76
C PHE A 171 1.50 -0.18 14.11
N ARG A 172 0.38 0.02 14.83
CA ARG A 172 -0.75 0.82 14.34
C ARG A 172 -0.38 2.29 14.19
N GLU A 173 0.40 2.85 15.10
CA GLU A 173 0.88 4.23 15.00
C GLU A 173 1.72 4.44 13.73
N VAL A 174 2.55 3.47 13.38
CA VAL A 174 3.48 3.54 12.24
C VAL A 174 2.81 3.16 10.90
N THR A 175 1.91 2.16 10.90
CA THR A 175 1.32 1.62 9.67
C THR A 175 -0.16 1.93 9.49
N GLY A 176 -0.82 2.47 10.51
CA GLY A 176 -2.26 2.68 10.55
C GLY A 176 -3.10 1.41 10.73
N THR A 177 -2.48 0.22 10.76
CA THR A 177 -3.18 -1.07 10.86
C THR A 177 -2.55 -1.97 11.93
N THR A 178 -3.22 -3.06 12.30
CA THR A 178 -2.63 -4.03 13.25
C THR A 178 -1.67 -4.98 12.54
N PRO A 179 -0.67 -5.56 13.25
CA PRO A 179 0.25 -6.53 12.64
C PRO A 179 -0.48 -7.72 12.00
N HIS A 180 -1.54 -8.22 12.63
CA HIS A 180 -2.33 -9.31 12.09
C HIS A 180 -3.05 -8.94 10.78
N GLN A 181 -3.67 -7.76 10.71
CA GLN A 181 -4.31 -7.27 9.50
C GLN A 181 -3.29 -7.06 8.38
N TYR A 182 -2.13 -6.48 8.70
CA TYR A 182 -1.03 -6.30 7.77
C TYR A 182 -0.55 -7.63 7.17
N ILE A 183 -0.29 -8.65 8.01
CA ILE A 183 0.12 -9.99 7.56
C ILE A 183 -0.93 -10.59 6.62
N ILE A 184 -2.22 -10.52 6.97
CA ILE A 184 -3.29 -11.05 6.12
C ILE A 184 -3.32 -10.33 4.78
N GLN A 185 -3.24 -9.01 4.75
CA GLN A 185 -3.21 -8.23 3.50
C GLN A 185 -2.04 -8.62 2.62
N LYS A 186 -0.84 -8.68 3.19
CA LYS A 186 0.36 -9.08 2.43
C LYS A 186 0.28 -10.51 1.91
N ARG A 187 -0.26 -11.45 2.70
CA ARG A 187 -0.49 -12.84 2.25
C ARG A 187 -1.51 -12.94 1.13
N ILE A 188 -2.56 -12.13 1.15
CA ILE A 188 -3.54 -12.10 0.05
C ILE A 188 -2.91 -11.58 -1.23
N ILE A 189 -2.10 -10.53 -1.16
CA ILE A 189 -1.33 -10.02 -2.31
C ILE A 189 -0.42 -11.13 -2.87
N LEU A 190 0.30 -11.81 -1.99
CA LEU A 190 1.19 -12.90 -2.38
C LEU A 190 0.43 -14.09 -3.01
N ALA A 191 -0.74 -14.44 -2.45
CA ALA A 191 -1.60 -15.49 -3.02
C ALA A 191 -2.11 -15.10 -4.41
N ALA A 192 -2.52 -13.86 -4.63
CA ALA A 192 -2.94 -13.37 -5.94
C ALA A 192 -1.82 -13.52 -6.98
N ARG A 193 -0.59 -13.13 -6.65
CA ARG A 193 0.58 -13.31 -7.52
C ARG A 193 0.84 -14.78 -7.84
N TYR A 194 0.76 -15.68 -6.86
CA TYR A 194 0.90 -17.11 -7.12
C TYR A 194 -0.20 -17.67 -8.03
N MET A 195 -1.42 -17.11 -8.01
CA MET A 195 -2.47 -17.52 -8.96
C MET A 195 -2.16 -17.05 -10.38
N GLU A 196 -1.62 -15.86 -10.57
CA GLU A 196 -1.12 -15.38 -11.87
C GLU A 196 -0.02 -16.29 -12.44
N GLU A 197 0.79 -16.91 -11.60
CA GLU A 197 1.80 -17.93 -11.95
C GLU A 197 1.19 -19.34 -12.21
N LYS A 198 -0.11 -19.44 -12.47
CA LYS A 198 -0.85 -20.69 -12.73
C LYS A 198 -0.96 -21.67 -11.56
N ASN A 199 -0.74 -21.23 -10.32
CA ASN A 199 -1.10 -22.03 -9.16
C ASN A 199 -2.63 -22.01 -8.97
N ASN A 200 -3.20 -23.14 -8.55
CA ASN A 200 -4.60 -23.09 -8.13
C ASN A 200 -4.77 -22.33 -6.81
N ALA A 201 -5.97 -21.80 -6.57
CA ALA A 201 -6.23 -20.92 -5.41
C ALA A 201 -5.89 -21.56 -4.05
N ALA A 202 -6.05 -22.88 -3.90
CA ALA A 202 -5.73 -23.58 -2.66
C ALA A 202 -4.21 -23.62 -2.43
N GLN A 203 -3.46 -23.98 -3.46
CA GLN A 203 -1.98 -23.98 -3.42
C GLN A 203 -1.43 -22.58 -3.22
N ALA A 204 -1.98 -21.58 -3.92
CA ALA A 204 -1.57 -20.18 -3.80
C ALA A 204 -1.75 -19.67 -2.37
N GLY A 205 -2.90 -19.95 -1.73
CA GLY A 205 -3.15 -19.59 -0.34
C GLY A 205 -2.18 -20.24 0.65
N LEU A 206 -1.91 -21.53 0.48
CA LEU A 206 -0.96 -22.25 1.34
C LEU A 206 0.47 -21.72 1.16
N LYS A 207 0.93 -21.53 -0.07
CA LYS A 207 2.24 -20.94 -0.38
C LYS A 207 2.40 -19.53 0.18
N ALA A 208 1.32 -18.76 0.23
CA ALA A 208 1.31 -17.43 0.82
C ALA A 208 1.30 -17.42 2.35
N GLY A 209 1.30 -18.59 3.00
CA GLY A 209 1.40 -18.73 4.46
C GLY A 209 0.06 -18.83 5.18
N PHE A 210 -1.07 -19.01 4.49
CA PHE A 210 -2.33 -19.33 5.16
C PHE A 210 -2.33 -20.77 5.69
N SER A 211 -2.88 -20.96 6.88
CA SER A 211 -2.95 -22.28 7.50
C SER A 211 -3.85 -23.29 6.76
N ASN A 212 -4.82 -22.80 6.01
CA ASN A 212 -5.74 -23.62 5.22
C ASN A 212 -6.45 -22.79 4.14
N TYR A 213 -7.05 -23.48 3.16
CA TYR A 213 -7.79 -22.85 2.08
C TYR A 213 -8.97 -21.99 2.54
N SER A 214 -9.71 -22.43 3.55
CA SER A 214 -10.87 -21.67 4.05
C SER A 214 -10.48 -20.32 4.62
N ALA A 215 -9.32 -20.22 5.28
CA ALA A 215 -8.80 -18.96 5.80
C ALA A 215 -8.39 -18.02 4.65
N SER A 216 -7.65 -18.53 3.66
CA SER A 216 -7.26 -17.75 2.49
C SER A 216 -8.46 -17.31 1.65
N TYR A 217 -9.43 -18.20 1.43
CA TYR A 217 -10.66 -17.90 0.70
C TYR A 217 -11.44 -16.75 1.34
N ARG A 218 -11.73 -16.82 2.65
CA ARG A 218 -12.46 -15.75 3.35
C ARG A 218 -11.70 -14.43 3.31
N ALA A 219 -10.40 -14.46 3.50
CA ALA A 219 -9.58 -13.26 3.44
C ALA A 219 -9.58 -12.68 2.01
N PHE A 220 -9.49 -13.54 0.99
CA PHE A 220 -9.51 -13.14 -0.42
C PHE A 220 -10.84 -12.49 -0.82
N VAL A 221 -11.98 -13.14 -0.51
CA VAL A 221 -13.32 -12.59 -0.80
C VAL A 221 -13.54 -11.26 -0.08
N ARG A 222 -13.08 -11.13 1.15
CA ARG A 222 -13.18 -9.86 1.89
C ARG A 222 -12.39 -8.74 1.21
N GLU A 223 -11.20 -9.06 0.68
CA GLU A 223 -10.31 -8.08 0.08
C GLU A 223 -10.72 -7.71 -1.35
N TYR A 224 -11.03 -8.71 -2.16
CA TYR A 224 -11.29 -8.53 -3.59
C TYR A 224 -12.78 -8.44 -3.95
N GLY A 225 -13.67 -8.84 -3.05
CA GLY A 225 -15.11 -8.89 -3.30
C GLY A 225 -15.55 -10.01 -4.25
N ILE A 226 -14.63 -10.80 -4.78
CA ILE A 226 -14.87 -11.92 -5.69
C ILE A 226 -14.20 -13.19 -5.16
N SER A 227 -14.60 -14.35 -5.65
CA SER A 227 -13.93 -15.59 -5.26
C SER A 227 -12.55 -15.71 -5.93
N PRO A 228 -11.60 -16.46 -5.33
CA PRO A 228 -10.32 -16.75 -5.98
C PRO A 228 -10.42 -17.46 -7.31
N ARG A 229 -11.57 -18.07 -7.62
CA ARG A 229 -11.82 -18.75 -8.90
C ARG A 229 -12.18 -17.75 -9.98
N ASP A 230 -12.78 -16.64 -9.61
CA ASP A 230 -13.30 -15.60 -10.51
C ASP A 230 -12.28 -14.46 -10.69
N TYR A 231 -11.14 -14.56 -10.00
CA TYR A 231 -10.01 -13.65 -10.09
C TYR A 231 -9.12 -14.01 -11.28
#